data_3ea7972ea1797151223abde2f98fa74c
#
_entry.id   3ea7972ea1797151223abde2f98fa74c
#
_cell.length_a   1.000
_cell.length_b   1.000
_cell.length_c   1.000
_cell.angle_alpha   90.00
_cell.angle_beta   90.00
_cell.angle_gamma   90.00
#
_symmetry.space_group_name_H-M   'P 1'
#
loop_
_entity.id
_entity.type
_entity.pdbx_description
1 polymer ?
#
loop_
_entity_poly.entity_id
_entity_poly.type
_entity_poly.pdbx_seq_one_letter_code
_entity_poly.pdbx_strand_id
1 'polypeptide(L)' 'MSAREARDIAHSKLDKYCRDRCGTLAWSNTQKIKQRWLVDFDGQRQKFTVIVENDGNSRVTVWDKGAPPP' A
#
# COMPACT_ATOMS: atom_id res chain seq x y z
N MET A 1 1.33 -14.75 -8.47
CA MET A 1 1.91 -13.42 -8.18
C MET A 1 2.96 -13.55 -7.10
N SER A 2 4.09 -12.87 -7.27
CA SER A 2 5.15 -12.83 -6.28
C SER A 2 5.02 -11.61 -5.38
N ALA A 3 5.75 -11.60 -4.25
CA ALA A 3 5.80 -10.44 -3.36
C ALA A 3 6.29 -9.18 -4.09
N ARG A 4 7.28 -9.34 -4.95
CA ARG A 4 7.83 -8.23 -5.73
C ARG A 4 6.79 -7.65 -6.70
N GLU A 5 6.06 -8.51 -7.37
CA GLU A 5 4.98 -8.07 -8.27
C GLU A 5 3.89 -7.33 -7.50
N ALA A 6 3.50 -7.85 -6.34
CA ALA A 6 2.50 -7.21 -5.50
C ALA A 6 2.97 -5.83 -5.05
N ARG A 7 4.25 -5.71 -4.66
CA ARG A 7 4.83 -4.43 -4.26
C ARG A 7 4.84 -3.44 -5.43
N ASP A 8 5.21 -3.89 -6.62
CA ASP A 8 5.24 -3.02 -7.81
C ASP A 8 3.84 -2.53 -8.17
N ILE A 9 2.84 -3.40 -8.13
CA ILE A 9 1.46 -3.03 -8.36
C ILE A 9 0.99 -2.02 -7.31
N ALA A 10 1.31 -2.29 -6.05
CA ALA A 10 0.93 -1.43 -4.94
C ALA A 10 1.55 -0.04 -5.05
N HIS A 11 2.84 0.01 -5.40
CA HIS A 11 3.55 1.27 -5.57
C HIS A 11 2.93 2.10 -6.70
N SER A 12 2.66 1.47 -7.82
CA SER A 12 2.02 2.13 -8.96
C SER A 12 0.63 2.67 -8.60
N LYS A 13 -0.15 1.87 -7.86
CA LYS A 13 -1.48 2.28 -7.42
C LYS A 13 -1.40 3.48 -6.48
N LEU A 14 -0.45 3.43 -5.56
CA LEU A 14 -0.26 4.50 -4.56
C LEU A 14 0.21 5.80 -5.23
N ASP A 15 1.09 5.71 -6.22
CA ASP A 15 1.53 6.88 -6.98
C ASP A 15 0.35 7.57 -7.65
N LYS A 16 -0.55 6.81 -8.23
CA LYS A 16 -1.76 7.37 -8.86
C LYS A 16 -2.71 7.98 -7.82
N TYR A 17 -2.82 7.35 -6.67
CA TYR A 17 -3.66 7.85 -5.59
C TYR A 17 -3.12 9.16 -5.02
N CYS A 18 -1.83 9.19 -4.76
CA CYS A 18 -1.18 10.33 -4.09
C CYS A 18 -0.85 11.47 -5.04
N ARG A 19 -0.42 11.15 -6.27
CA ARG A 19 0.20 12.13 -7.17
C ARG A 19 1.35 12.82 -6.43
N ASP A 20 1.27 14.14 -6.21
CA ASP A 20 2.31 14.89 -5.53
C ASP A 20 1.97 15.22 -4.08
N ARG A 21 0.87 14.68 -3.55
CA ARG A 21 0.31 15.13 -2.27
C ARG A 21 0.79 14.35 -1.06
N CYS A 22 1.40 13.20 -1.26
CA CYS A 22 1.79 12.33 -0.15
C CYS A 22 3.22 12.51 0.31
N GLY A 23 4.01 13.30 -0.40
CA GLY A 23 5.43 13.48 -0.07
C GLY A 23 6.21 12.20 -0.28
N THR A 24 7.26 12.02 0.51
CA THR A 24 8.11 10.84 0.42
C THR A 24 7.41 9.65 1.05
N LEU A 25 7.39 8.54 0.32
CA LEU A 25 6.82 7.28 0.78
C LEU A 25 7.92 6.23 0.87
N ALA A 26 7.89 5.45 1.94
CA ALA A 26 8.84 4.36 2.16
C ALA A 26 8.07 3.05 2.32
N TRP A 27 8.43 2.05 1.50
CA TRP A 27 7.88 0.72 1.69
C TRP A 27 8.34 0.15 3.03
N SER A 28 7.41 -0.42 3.79
CA SER A 28 7.71 -0.98 5.11
C SER A 28 7.50 -2.48 5.20
N ASN A 29 6.47 -3.02 4.56
CA ASN A 29 6.16 -4.44 4.70
C ASN A 29 5.32 -4.96 3.55
N THR A 30 5.50 -6.24 3.21
CA THR A 30 4.64 -6.95 2.27
C THR A 30 4.26 -8.28 2.91
N GLN A 31 2.96 -8.56 2.96
CA GLN A 31 2.43 -9.73 3.64
C GLN A 31 1.37 -10.39 2.76
N LYS A 32 1.45 -11.71 2.63
CA LYS A 32 0.42 -12.47 1.92
C LYS A 32 -0.57 -13.05 2.92
N ILE A 33 -1.84 -12.77 2.71
CA ILE A 33 -2.93 -13.31 3.51
C ILE A 33 -3.94 -13.96 2.57
N LYS A 34 -4.01 -15.28 2.58
CA LYS A 34 -4.86 -16.07 1.67
C LYS A 34 -4.50 -15.75 0.22
N GLN A 35 -5.41 -15.15 -0.54
CA GLN A 35 -5.22 -14.87 -1.97
C GLN A 35 -5.00 -13.39 -2.24
N ARG A 36 -4.59 -12.63 -1.22
CA ARG A 36 -4.33 -11.21 -1.38
C ARG A 36 -3.03 -10.84 -0.72
N TRP A 37 -2.49 -9.70 -1.14
CA TRP A 37 -1.27 -9.15 -0.59
C TRP A 37 -1.58 -7.82 0.08
N LEU A 38 -1.00 -7.63 1.24
CA LEU A 38 -1.07 -6.35 1.95
C LEU A 38 0.31 -5.71 1.86
N VAL A 39 0.39 -4.55 1.23
CA VAL A 39 1.66 -3.85 1.04
C VAL A 39 1.58 -2.53 1.78
N ASP A 40 2.43 -2.36 2.78
CA ASP A 40 2.42 -1.20 3.65
C ASP A 40 3.48 -0.20 3.25
N PHE A 41 3.09 1.07 3.23
CA PHE A 41 3.98 2.19 2.98
C PHE A 41 3.86 3.21 4.10
N ASP A 42 4.98 3.84 4.43
CA ASP A 42 5.06 4.88 5.45
C ASP A 42 5.23 6.23 4.79
N GLY A 43 4.30 7.13 5.03
CA GLY A 43 4.40 8.52 4.60
C GLY A 43 4.77 9.41 5.79
N GLN A 44 4.81 10.72 5.57
CA GLN A 44 5.19 11.67 6.62
C GLN A 44 4.10 11.79 7.69
N ARG A 45 2.84 11.83 7.28
CA ARG A 45 1.71 12.05 8.20
C ARG A 45 0.74 10.89 8.25
N GLN A 46 0.84 9.99 7.28
CA GLN A 46 -0.13 8.92 7.10
C GLN A 46 0.59 7.62 6.79
N LYS A 47 -0.08 6.53 7.11
CA LYS A 47 0.30 5.20 6.66
C LYS A 47 -0.65 4.75 5.57
N PHE A 48 -0.13 3.97 4.64
CA PHE A 48 -0.91 3.45 3.52
C PHE A 48 -0.78 1.94 3.48
N THR A 49 -1.90 1.26 3.33
CA THR A 49 -1.91 -0.17 3.04
C THR A 49 -2.60 -0.36 1.72
N VAL A 50 -1.90 -0.93 0.76
CA VAL A 50 -2.48 -1.28 -0.53
C VAL A 50 -2.80 -2.76 -0.53
N ILE A 51 -4.06 -3.09 -0.75
CA ILE A 51 -4.51 -4.46 -0.86
C ILE A 51 -4.46 -4.83 -2.33
N VAL A 52 -3.66 -5.85 -2.66
CA VAL A 52 -3.49 -6.33 -4.03
C VAL A 52 -4.08 -7.73 -4.12
N GLU A 53 -5.08 -7.88 -4.97
CA GLU A 53 -5.72 -9.18 -5.22
C GLU A 53 -4.92 -9.97 -6.26
N ASN A 54 -5.09 -11.28 -6.29
CA ASN A 54 -4.39 -12.14 -7.25
C ASN A 54 -4.72 -11.83 -8.71
N ASP A 55 -5.87 -11.22 -8.97
CA ASP A 55 -6.26 -10.83 -10.33
C ASP A 55 -5.67 -9.50 -10.78
N GLY A 56 -4.86 -8.87 -9.93
CA GLY A 56 -4.23 -7.59 -10.22
C GLY A 56 -5.01 -6.37 -9.76
N ASN A 57 -6.24 -6.53 -9.27
CA ASN A 57 -7.00 -5.42 -8.71
C ASN A 57 -6.36 -4.96 -7.40
N SER A 58 -6.41 -3.66 -7.16
CA SER A 58 -5.81 -3.09 -5.95
C SER A 58 -6.65 -1.92 -5.43
N ARG A 59 -6.54 -1.68 -4.12
CA ARG A 59 -7.19 -0.55 -3.47
C ARG A 59 -6.33 -0.03 -2.33
N VAL A 60 -6.46 1.25 -2.04
CA VAL A 60 -5.65 1.93 -1.03
C VAL A 60 -6.48 2.16 0.22
N THR A 61 -5.90 1.82 1.37
CA THR A 61 -6.43 2.18 2.68
C THR A 61 -5.46 3.17 3.31
N VAL A 62 -5.99 4.28 3.81
CA VAL A 62 -5.19 5.36 4.39
C VAL A 62 -5.61 5.55 5.84
N TRP A 63 -4.64 5.72 6.72
CA TRP A 63 -4.89 6.04 8.12
C TRP A 63 -3.85 7.04 8.62
N ASP A 64 -4.26 7.90 9.52
CA ASP A 64 -3.37 8.91 10.10
C ASP A 64 -2.47 8.27 11.13
N LYS A 65 -1.21 8.72 11.18
CA LYS A 65 -0.27 8.26 12.20
C LYS A 65 -0.74 8.70 13.57
N GLY A 66 -0.64 7.78 14.53
CA GLY A 66 -1.10 8.02 15.88
C GLY A 66 -2.55 7.66 16.15
N ALA A 67 -3.33 7.40 15.09
CA ALA A 67 -4.71 6.91 15.24
C ALA A 67 -4.73 5.38 15.27
N PRO A 68 -5.66 4.75 15.99
CA PRO A 68 -5.78 3.30 15.92
C PRO A 68 -6.23 2.87 14.52
N PRO A 69 -5.76 1.71 14.02
CA PRO A 69 -6.23 1.20 12.73
C PRO A 69 -7.74 0.98 12.74
N PRO A 70 -8.40 1.24 11.62
CA PRO A 70 -9.83 0.96 11.52
C PRO A 70 -10.16 -0.53 11.58
#